data_c97ff0b7ef68a385b9b899c15eb5b1ed
#
_entry.id   c97ff0b7ef68a385b9b899c15eb5b1ed
#
_cell.length_a   1.000
_cell.length_b   1.000
_cell.length_c   1.000
_cell.angle_alpha   90.00
_cell.angle_beta   90.00
_cell.angle_gamma   90.00
#
_symmetry.space_group_name_H-M   'P 1'
#
loop_
_entity.id
_entity.type
_entity.pdbx_description
1 polymer ?
#
loop_
_entity_poly.entity_id
_entity_poly.type
_entity_poly.pdbx_seq_one_letter_code
_entity_poly.pdbx_strand_id
1 'polypeptide(L)'
;MSYQDIGDFEFLYEPEYISALVQEGKLPPIWERLPKRPLVFNGDAMPDGIGRYGGTFRHTIGGRPEGWNWTASQHQGWGGINYTVQECLTRNGPMVRLKAEDSYPLPNLATDWEWDGNSLTMNLIDGAKWSDGDPFDAEDVRFWWEDNVLDENVPTRMNATTMGEGTSLEVLSPTKIRWTFPQEEPKLVLHSMAYINGCPGPSHLLKEHHPKYGGTSYDDYVQAFPAGRLPWVSMGAWTAVEYKQDEVVILRRNPYYWKVDSKGQQLPYMNEMVFQLKTWGQRTVDTLAGNADFSNMENVPLYLEAVKESKSDDAQA
;
A
#
# COMPACT_ATOMS: atom_id res chain seq x y z
N MET A 1 -11.16 6.01 -13.02
CA MET A 1 -10.33 6.66 -12.00
C MET A 1 -9.56 7.78 -12.65
N SER A 2 -9.47 8.93 -11.97
CA SER A 2 -8.76 10.12 -12.46
C SER A 2 -8.29 10.97 -11.29
N TYR A 3 -7.25 11.77 -11.49
CA TYR A 3 -6.88 12.82 -10.54
C TYR A 3 -7.79 14.03 -10.78
N GLN A 4 -8.48 14.48 -9.74
CA GLN A 4 -9.39 15.62 -9.81
C GLN A 4 -8.99 16.67 -8.79
N ASP A 5 -9.27 17.94 -9.06
CA ASP A 5 -9.02 19.01 -8.11
C ASP A 5 -9.92 18.84 -6.88
N ILE A 6 -9.34 19.00 -5.70
CA ILE A 6 -10.10 18.89 -4.44
C ILE A 6 -11.19 19.98 -4.34
N GLY A 7 -10.98 21.12 -5.01
CA GLY A 7 -11.95 22.20 -5.11
C GLY A 7 -13.18 21.89 -5.97
N ASP A 8 -13.16 20.81 -6.75
CA ASP A 8 -14.31 20.35 -7.54
C ASP A 8 -15.35 19.62 -6.66
N PHE A 9 -14.98 19.25 -5.43
CA PHE A 9 -15.91 18.62 -4.48
C PHE A 9 -16.64 19.69 -3.66
N GLU A 10 -17.97 19.61 -3.63
CA GLU A 10 -18.79 20.46 -2.75
C GLU A 10 -18.48 20.20 -1.27
N PHE A 11 -18.26 18.92 -0.92
CA PHE A 11 -17.90 18.47 0.41
C PHE A 11 -16.88 17.33 0.34
N LEU A 12 -16.00 17.30 1.35
CA LEU A 12 -15.15 16.16 1.64
C LEU A 12 -15.62 15.47 2.91
N TYR A 13 -15.64 14.15 2.90
CA TYR A 13 -16.16 13.35 4.00
C TYR A 13 -15.08 12.43 4.56
N GLU A 14 -15.14 12.26 5.86
CA GLU A 14 -14.31 11.34 6.65
C GLU A 14 -15.17 10.67 7.73
N PRO A 15 -14.73 9.54 8.32
CA PRO A 15 -15.45 8.92 9.42
C PRO A 15 -15.56 9.85 10.64
N GLU A 16 -16.67 9.72 11.37
CA GLU A 16 -16.98 10.57 12.53
C GLU A 16 -15.84 10.58 13.58
N TYR A 17 -15.23 9.43 13.86
CA TYR A 17 -14.13 9.35 14.82
C TYR A 17 -12.86 10.10 14.35
N ILE A 18 -12.61 10.21 13.03
CA ILE A 18 -11.53 11.03 12.48
C ILE A 18 -11.89 12.51 12.65
N SER A 19 -13.13 12.90 12.32
CA SER A 19 -13.61 14.27 12.55
C SER A 19 -13.52 14.67 14.03
N ALA A 20 -13.75 13.74 14.95
CA ALA A 20 -13.55 14.00 16.39
C ALA A 20 -12.08 14.31 16.72
N LEU A 21 -11.11 13.58 16.11
CA LEU A 21 -9.68 13.88 16.29
C LEU A 21 -9.28 15.25 15.73
N VAL A 22 -9.93 15.68 14.64
CA VAL A 22 -9.73 17.03 14.08
C VAL A 22 -10.28 18.08 15.06
N GLN A 23 -11.48 17.88 15.61
CA GLN A 23 -12.09 18.78 16.60
C GLN A 23 -11.26 18.88 17.88
N GLU A 24 -10.60 17.80 18.28
CA GLU A 24 -9.67 17.76 19.44
C GLU A 24 -8.29 18.36 19.12
N GLY A 25 -8.04 18.82 17.89
CA GLY A 25 -6.75 19.35 17.46
C GLY A 25 -5.63 18.31 17.34
N LYS A 26 -5.99 17.02 17.30
CA LYS A 26 -5.02 15.91 17.15
C LYS A 26 -4.69 15.60 15.70
N LEU A 27 -5.53 16.01 14.78
CA LEU A 27 -5.32 15.92 13.33
C LEU A 27 -5.65 17.25 12.66
N PRO A 28 -4.95 17.61 11.57
CA PRO A 28 -5.34 18.71 10.72
C PRO A 28 -6.68 18.42 10.02
N PRO A 29 -7.40 19.48 9.55
CA PRO A 29 -8.57 19.31 8.71
C PRO A 29 -8.29 18.48 7.47
N ILE A 30 -9.32 17.81 6.93
CA ILE A 30 -9.18 16.87 5.80
C ILE A 30 -8.51 17.51 4.57
N TRP A 31 -8.80 18.77 4.25
CA TRP A 31 -8.20 19.50 3.12
C TRP A 31 -6.72 19.86 3.30
N GLU A 32 -6.18 19.77 4.52
CA GLU A 32 -4.74 19.90 4.81
C GLU A 32 -4.03 18.56 4.79
N ARG A 33 -4.77 17.46 4.88
CA ARG A 33 -4.25 16.09 4.86
C ARG A 33 -4.25 15.47 3.47
N LEU A 34 -5.22 15.84 2.63
CA LEU A 34 -5.32 15.36 1.25
C LEU A 34 -4.49 16.23 0.29
N PRO A 35 -3.97 15.65 -0.81
CA PRO A 35 -3.36 16.43 -1.88
C PRO A 35 -4.42 17.29 -2.59
N LYS A 36 -3.99 18.34 -3.26
CA LYS A 36 -4.89 19.18 -4.06
C LYS A 36 -5.59 18.42 -5.18
N ARG A 37 -4.96 17.36 -5.67
CA ARG A 37 -5.50 16.49 -6.72
C ARG A 37 -5.45 15.03 -6.28
N PRO A 38 -6.36 14.58 -5.41
CA PRO A 38 -6.44 13.18 -5.01
C PRO A 38 -6.79 12.27 -6.20
N LEU A 39 -6.43 11.00 -6.11
CA LEU A 39 -6.92 9.99 -7.03
C LEU A 39 -8.37 9.63 -6.68
N VAL A 40 -9.28 9.88 -7.62
CA VAL A 40 -10.71 9.65 -7.45
C VAL A 40 -11.14 8.32 -8.03
N PHE A 41 -11.80 7.52 -7.22
CA PHE A 41 -12.44 6.27 -7.62
C PHE A 41 -13.90 6.50 -7.94
N ASN A 42 -14.30 6.26 -9.18
CA ASN A 42 -15.71 6.30 -9.57
C ASN A 42 -16.44 5.06 -9.03
N GLY A 43 -17.63 5.23 -8.49
CA GLY A 43 -18.46 4.14 -7.99
C GLY A 43 -18.75 3.05 -9.02
N ASP A 44 -18.83 3.40 -10.31
CA ASP A 44 -19.01 2.44 -11.41
C ASP A 44 -17.80 1.48 -11.59
N ALA A 45 -16.62 1.87 -11.08
CA ALA A 45 -15.42 1.05 -11.09
C ALA A 45 -15.27 0.18 -9.84
N MET A 46 -16.19 0.27 -8.89
CA MET A 46 -16.22 -0.50 -7.65
C MET A 46 -17.25 -1.61 -7.76
N PRO A 47 -16.91 -2.87 -7.49
CA PRO A 47 -17.84 -4.02 -7.64
C PRO A 47 -19.16 -3.84 -6.89
N ASP A 48 -19.10 -3.26 -5.68
CA ASP A 48 -20.25 -3.05 -4.80
C ASP A 48 -20.72 -1.57 -4.77
N GLY A 49 -20.20 -0.75 -5.68
CA GLY A 49 -20.49 0.69 -5.72
C GLY A 49 -19.82 1.48 -4.59
N ILE A 50 -20.35 2.66 -4.33
CA ILE A 50 -19.86 3.54 -3.26
C ILE A 50 -20.30 3.02 -1.90
N GLY A 51 -19.33 2.79 -1.02
CA GLY A 51 -19.55 2.22 0.31
C GLY A 51 -19.95 3.24 1.36
N ARG A 52 -20.04 2.76 2.60
CA ARG A 52 -20.28 3.54 3.82
C ARG A 52 -19.15 3.32 4.80
N TYR A 53 -18.85 4.34 5.60
CA TYR A 53 -17.85 4.22 6.65
C TYR A 53 -18.29 3.29 7.77
N GLY A 54 -17.34 2.51 8.26
CA GLY A 54 -17.49 1.65 9.42
C GLY A 54 -17.00 0.24 9.24
N GLY A 55 -17.17 -0.56 10.27
CA GLY A 55 -16.90 -1.98 10.27
C GLY A 55 -15.42 -2.34 10.40
N THR A 56 -15.23 -3.63 10.65
CA THR A 56 -13.93 -4.30 10.74
C THR A 56 -13.91 -5.46 9.76
N PHE A 57 -12.88 -5.53 8.94
CA PHE A 57 -12.66 -6.67 8.05
C PHE A 57 -11.78 -7.71 8.75
N ARG A 58 -12.28 -8.92 8.88
CA ARG A 58 -11.62 -10.04 9.57
C ARG A 58 -11.05 -11.00 8.54
N HIS A 59 -9.73 -11.15 8.55
CA HIS A 59 -9.03 -12.04 7.64
C HIS A 59 -8.19 -13.06 8.42
N THR A 60 -8.25 -14.32 8.04
CA THR A 60 -7.39 -15.37 8.60
C THR A 60 -6.23 -15.64 7.67
N ILE A 61 -5.01 -15.50 8.18
CA ILE A 61 -3.75 -15.66 7.44
C ILE A 61 -2.74 -16.51 8.19
N GLY A 62 -1.67 -16.95 7.52
CA GLY A 62 -0.56 -17.68 8.12
C GLY A 62 0.78 -16.94 8.09
N GLY A 63 0.84 -15.82 7.38
CA GLY A 63 2.06 -15.03 7.27
C GLY A 63 2.28 -14.15 8.49
N ARG A 64 3.44 -14.28 9.13
CA ARG A 64 3.84 -13.45 10.27
C ARG A 64 4.66 -12.27 9.80
N PRO A 65 4.46 -11.06 10.36
CA PRO A 65 5.38 -9.96 10.14
C PRO A 65 6.78 -10.30 10.68
N GLU A 66 7.79 -10.08 9.85
CA GLU A 66 9.20 -10.08 10.27
C GLU A 66 9.59 -8.69 10.77
N GLY A 67 9.13 -7.68 10.06
CA GLY A 67 9.35 -6.28 10.34
C GLY A 67 8.65 -5.39 9.31
N TRP A 68 8.83 -4.08 9.44
CA TRP A 68 8.14 -3.09 8.62
C TRP A 68 9.04 -2.47 7.54
N ASN A 69 10.35 -2.65 7.62
CA ASN A 69 11.27 -2.15 6.59
C ASN A 69 11.25 -3.03 5.34
N TRP A 70 10.21 -2.88 4.50
CA TRP A 70 10.10 -3.65 3.25
C TRP A 70 11.17 -3.30 2.21
N THR A 71 11.77 -2.09 2.28
CA THR A 71 12.82 -1.69 1.36
C THR A 71 14.11 -2.49 1.57
N ALA A 72 14.29 -3.04 2.79
CA ALA A 72 15.36 -3.97 3.15
C ALA A 72 14.84 -5.42 3.33
N SER A 73 13.89 -5.85 2.51
CA SER A 73 13.33 -7.22 2.45
C SER A 73 12.58 -7.72 3.67
N GLN A 74 12.35 -6.91 4.70
CA GLN A 74 11.49 -7.33 5.81
C GLN A 74 10.07 -7.59 5.31
N HIS A 75 9.47 -8.70 5.72
CA HIS A 75 8.15 -9.09 5.28
C HIS A 75 7.07 -8.67 6.28
N GLN A 76 6.01 -7.99 5.82
CA GLN A 76 4.91 -7.49 6.66
C GLN A 76 3.83 -8.55 6.94
N GLY A 77 4.00 -9.74 6.41
CA GLY A 77 3.04 -10.84 6.51
C GLY A 77 2.32 -11.10 5.19
N TRP A 78 2.18 -12.39 4.86
CA TRP A 78 1.43 -12.84 3.69
C TRP A 78 -0.08 -12.71 3.91
N GLY A 79 -0.83 -12.66 2.81
CA GLY A 79 -2.28 -12.66 2.88
C GLY A 79 -2.90 -11.26 2.84
N GLY A 80 -2.10 -10.25 2.44
CA GLY A 80 -2.61 -8.92 2.15
C GLY A 80 -2.11 -7.80 3.05
N ILE A 81 -1.46 -8.07 4.18
CA ILE A 81 -0.93 -7.01 5.06
C ILE A 81 -0.01 -6.08 4.28
N ASN A 82 0.95 -6.63 3.54
CA ASN A 82 1.87 -5.87 2.71
C ASN A 82 1.17 -4.99 1.65
N TYR A 83 0.06 -5.45 1.06
CA TYR A 83 -0.70 -4.64 0.10
C TYR A 83 -1.50 -3.51 0.75
N THR A 84 -1.82 -3.62 2.02
CA THR A 84 -2.61 -2.62 2.73
C THR A 84 -1.79 -1.46 3.27
N VAL A 85 -0.49 -1.70 3.52
CA VAL A 85 0.43 -0.71 4.10
C VAL A 85 1.38 -0.08 3.09
N GLN A 86 1.40 -0.55 1.85
CA GLN A 86 2.29 -0.04 0.81
C GLN A 86 1.51 0.63 -0.33
N GLU A 87 2.10 1.64 -0.92
CA GLU A 87 1.70 2.24 -2.19
C GLU A 87 2.91 2.37 -3.09
N CYS A 88 2.72 2.05 -4.37
CA CYS A 88 3.79 2.02 -5.35
C CYS A 88 3.64 3.17 -6.36
N LEU A 89 4.67 3.41 -7.18
CA LEU A 89 4.64 4.47 -8.20
C LEU A 89 3.51 4.26 -9.20
N THR A 90 3.34 3.04 -9.67
CA THR A 90 2.24 2.63 -10.54
C THR A 90 1.38 1.57 -9.85
N ARG A 91 0.31 1.14 -10.48
CA ARG A 91 -0.48 0.00 -10.03
C ARG A 91 -1.00 -0.77 -11.24
N ASN A 92 -1.25 -2.05 -11.06
CA ASN A 92 -1.97 -2.86 -12.02
C ASN A 92 -3.47 -2.70 -11.77
N GLY A 93 -4.24 -2.57 -12.81
CA GLY A 93 -5.70 -2.51 -12.89
C GLY A 93 -6.54 -2.42 -11.61
N PRO A 94 -7.84 -2.23 -11.72
CA PRO A 94 -8.68 -2.06 -10.53
C PRO A 94 -8.96 -3.39 -9.79
N MET A 95 -8.68 -4.53 -10.39
CA MET A 95 -9.10 -5.85 -9.90
C MET A 95 -7.94 -6.83 -9.82
N VAL A 96 -8.02 -7.77 -8.87
CA VAL A 96 -7.03 -8.85 -8.68
C VAL A 96 -6.98 -9.83 -9.87
N ARG A 97 -8.10 -9.97 -10.59
CA ARG A 97 -8.18 -10.78 -11.82
C ARG A 97 -8.32 -9.85 -13.00
N LEU A 98 -7.20 -9.59 -13.66
CA LEU A 98 -7.18 -8.84 -14.90
C LEU A 98 -7.31 -9.81 -16.06
N LYS A 99 -8.08 -9.43 -17.07
CA LYS A 99 -7.91 -10.00 -18.38
C LYS A 99 -6.58 -9.52 -18.94
N ALA A 100 -5.98 -10.29 -19.84
CA ALA A 100 -4.69 -9.92 -20.43
C ALA A 100 -4.72 -8.54 -21.10
N GLU A 101 -5.86 -8.19 -21.71
CA GLU A 101 -6.11 -6.89 -22.34
C GLU A 101 -6.23 -5.71 -21.34
N ASP A 102 -6.56 -6.00 -20.06
CA ASP A 102 -6.70 -4.99 -19.00
C ASP A 102 -5.43 -4.88 -18.16
N SER A 103 -4.41 -5.71 -18.45
CA SER A 103 -3.15 -5.78 -17.69
C SER A 103 -2.15 -4.72 -18.15
N TYR A 104 -2.49 -3.46 -18.04
CA TYR A 104 -1.58 -2.35 -18.26
C TYR A 104 -1.38 -1.53 -16.98
N PRO A 105 -0.21 -0.89 -16.82
CA PRO A 105 0.07 -0.07 -15.66
C PRO A 105 -0.85 1.14 -15.60
N LEU A 106 -1.33 1.45 -14.41
CA LEU A 106 -2.17 2.61 -14.14
C LEU A 106 -1.43 3.59 -13.24
N PRO A 107 -1.74 4.89 -13.33
CA PRO A 107 -1.25 5.90 -12.40
C PRO A 107 -1.57 5.57 -10.95
N ASN A 108 -0.62 5.93 -10.05
CA ASN A 108 -0.77 5.80 -8.60
C ASN A 108 0.01 6.91 -7.90
N LEU A 109 1.12 6.67 -7.20
CA LEU A 109 1.97 7.76 -6.68
C LEU A 109 2.63 8.56 -7.82
N ALA A 110 2.92 7.92 -8.96
CA ALA A 110 3.15 8.62 -10.23
C ALA A 110 1.79 8.90 -10.89
N THR A 111 1.48 10.18 -11.10
CA THR A 111 0.19 10.63 -11.64
C THR A 111 0.08 10.46 -13.14
N ASP A 112 1.20 10.53 -13.80
CA ASP A 112 1.38 10.37 -15.25
C ASP A 112 2.86 10.15 -15.58
N TRP A 113 3.14 9.76 -16.81
CA TRP A 113 4.49 9.58 -17.32
C TRP A 113 4.59 9.72 -18.83
N GLU A 114 5.80 10.01 -19.28
CA GLU A 114 6.13 10.15 -20.71
C GLU A 114 7.44 9.43 -21.01
N TRP A 115 7.47 8.71 -22.12
CA TRP A 115 8.66 8.08 -22.68
C TRP A 115 9.33 8.97 -23.71
N ASP A 116 10.66 9.05 -23.65
CA ASP A 116 11.53 9.65 -24.67
C ASP A 116 12.74 8.71 -24.88
N GLY A 117 12.64 7.84 -25.87
CA GLY A 117 13.63 6.79 -26.12
C GLY A 117 13.75 5.83 -24.94
N ASN A 118 14.92 5.83 -24.30
CA ASN A 118 15.18 5.04 -23.11
C ASN A 118 14.93 5.78 -21.79
N SER A 119 14.35 6.98 -21.83
CA SER A 119 14.05 7.79 -20.67
C SER A 119 12.54 7.78 -20.36
N LEU A 120 12.21 7.63 -19.08
CA LEU A 120 10.85 7.69 -18.56
C LEU A 120 10.77 8.83 -17.54
N THR A 121 10.07 9.90 -17.89
CA THR A 121 9.80 11.00 -16.96
C THR A 121 8.45 10.78 -16.29
N MET A 122 8.41 10.80 -14.95
CA MET A 122 7.20 10.64 -14.14
C MET A 122 6.93 11.89 -13.34
N ASN A 123 5.67 12.33 -13.31
CA ASN A 123 5.18 13.30 -12.34
C ASN A 123 4.63 12.54 -11.12
N LEU A 124 5.05 12.95 -9.92
CA LEU A 124 4.59 12.39 -8.66
C LEU A 124 3.42 13.21 -8.12
N ILE A 125 2.59 12.57 -7.30
CA ILE A 125 1.47 13.24 -6.66
C ILE A 125 1.96 14.34 -5.71
N ASP A 126 1.51 15.57 -5.93
CA ASP A 126 1.87 16.73 -5.11
C ASP A 126 0.97 16.83 -3.88
N GLY A 127 1.57 16.90 -2.70
CA GLY A 127 0.88 17.07 -1.43
C GLY A 127 0.34 15.78 -0.79
N ALA A 128 0.65 14.60 -1.34
CA ALA A 128 0.40 13.35 -0.61
C ALA A 128 1.34 13.24 0.59
N LYS A 129 0.87 12.58 1.66
CA LYS A 129 1.58 12.49 2.92
C LYS A 129 1.62 11.05 3.43
N TRP A 130 2.69 10.72 4.13
CA TRP A 130 2.78 9.53 4.95
C TRP A 130 1.77 9.58 6.10
N SER A 131 1.48 8.47 6.74
CA SER A 131 0.46 8.37 7.78
C SER A 131 0.78 9.15 9.06
N ASP A 132 1.99 9.63 9.23
CA ASP A 132 2.43 10.53 10.29
C ASP A 132 2.36 12.02 9.89
N GLY A 133 2.02 12.29 8.63
CA GLY A 133 1.86 13.64 8.08
C GLY A 133 3.09 14.17 7.36
N ASP A 134 4.21 13.45 7.32
CA ASP A 134 5.39 13.83 6.55
C ASP A 134 5.08 13.80 5.05
N PRO A 135 5.55 14.77 4.24
CA PRO A 135 5.31 14.77 2.80
C PRO A 135 5.93 13.55 2.11
N PHE A 136 5.23 12.98 1.13
CA PHE A 136 5.80 12.08 0.15
C PHE A 136 6.35 12.88 -1.03
N ASP A 137 7.60 12.63 -1.41
CA ASP A 137 8.23 13.29 -2.53
C ASP A 137 9.27 12.41 -3.29
N ALA A 138 9.96 13.03 -4.25
CA ALA A 138 10.97 12.37 -5.05
C ALA A 138 12.17 11.85 -4.24
N GLU A 139 12.41 12.36 -3.05
CA GLU A 139 13.49 11.90 -2.17
C GLU A 139 13.20 10.51 -1.60
N ASP A 140 11.92 10.17 -1.34
CA ASP A 140 11.51 8.81 -0.95
C ASP A 140 11.82 7.81 -2.05
N VAL A 141 11.57 8.20 -3.31
CA VAL A 141 11.86 7.37 -4.48
C VAL A 141 13.36 7.23 -4.69
N ARG A 142 14.12 8.33 -4.57
CA ARG A 142 15.58 8.33 -4.68
C ARG A 142 16.23 7.45 -3.62
N PHE A 143 15.83 7.62 -2.36
CA PHE A 143 16.33 6.81 -1.25
C PHE A 143 16.04 5.32 -1.46
N TRP A 144 14.81 4.99 -1.86
CA TRP A 144 14.46 3.60 -2.17
C TRP A 144 15.34 3.04 -3.28
N TRP A 145 15.56 3.78 -4.37
CA TRP A 145 16.33 3.28 -5.50
C TRP A 145 17.83 3.25 -5.23
N GLU A 146 18.42 4.40 -4.87
CA GLU A 146 19.87 4.53 -4.77
C GLU A 146 20.46 3.93 -3.50
N ASP A 147 19.74 4.05 -2.38
CA ASP A 147 20.26 3.66 -1.06
C ASP A 147 19.78 2.27 -0.62
N ASN A 148 18.79 1.68 -1.31
CA ASN A 148 18.34 0.31 -1.01
C ASN A 148 18.53 -0.61 -2.22
N VAL A 149 17.95 -0.29 -3.39
CA VAL A 149 17.99 -1.21 -4.53
C VAL A 149 19.39 -1.32 -5.14
N LEU A 150 20.14 -0.23 -5.21
CA LEU A 150 21.51 -0.19 -5.74
C LEU A 150 22.59 -0.46 -4.69
N ASP A 151 22.28 -0.40 -3.40
CA ASP A 151 23.27 -0.74 -2.36
C ASP A 151 23.35 -2.25 -2.17
N GLU A 152 24.48 -2.86 -2.56
CA GLU A 152 24.72 -4.31 -2.48
C GLU A 152 24.70 -4.85 -1.04
N ASN A 153 24.83 -3.98 -0.04
CA ASN A 153 24.79 -4.37 1.37
C ASN A 153 23.36 -4.43 1.93
N VAL A 154 22.37 -3.85 1.23
CA VAL A 154 20.98 -3.89 1.62
C VAL A 154 20.31 -5.10 0.98
N PRO A 155 19.81 -6.06 1.76
CA PRO A 155 19.01 -7.15 1.19
C PRO A 155 17.70 -6.57 0.67
N THR A 156 17.47 -6.62 -0.63
CA THR A 156 16.23 -6.16 -1.25
C THR A 156 15.67 -7.24 -2.18
N ARG A 157 14.35 -7.32 -2.27
CA ARG A 157 13.66 -8.22 -3.21
C ARG A 157 13.59 -7.65 -4.61
N MET A 158 13.62 -6.32 -4.74
CA MET A 158 13.83 -5.67 -6.01
C MET A 158 15.32 -5.37 -6.14
N ASN A 159 15.93 -5.88 -7.17
CA ASN A 159 17.33 -5.61 -7.48
C ASN A 159 17.45 -4.87 -8.82
N ALA A 160 18.63 -4.38 -9.11
CA ALA A 160 18.90 -3.65 -10.33
C ALA A 160 18.54 -4.44 -11.60
N THR A 161 18.67 -5.77 -11.59
CA THR A 161 18.28 -6.63 -12.73
C THR A 161 16.79 -6.59 -13.07
N THR A 162 15.92 -6.35 -12.09
CA THR A 162 14.47 -6.22 -12.32
C THR A 162 14.12 -4.97 -13.13
N MET A 163 14.87 -3.89 -12.92
CA MET A 163 14.74 -2.63 -13.66
C MET A 163 15.72 -2.53 -14.84
N GLY A 164 16.69 -3.43 -14.93
CA GLY A 164 17.82 -3.43 -15.85
C GLY A 164 19.09 -2.89 -15.20
N GLU A 165 20.21 -3.64 -15.32
CA GLU A 165 21.51 -3.14 -14.89
C GLU A 165 21.88 -1.88 -15.63
N GLY A 166 22.35 -0.85 -14.91
CA GLY A 166 22.68 0.44 -15.48
C GLY A 166 21.49 1.43 -15.53
N THR A 167 20.31 1.05 -15.01
CA THR A 167 19.22 1.99 -14.81
C THR A 167 19.61 3.06 -13.79
N SER A 168 19.37 4.32 -14.14
CA SER A 168 19.62 5.48 -13.26
C SER A 168 18.36 6.29 -13.03
N LEU A 169 18.33 6.99 -11.89
CA LEU A 169 17.26 7.89 -11.49
C LEU A 169 17.83 9.31 -11.33
N GLU A 170 17.12 10.28 -11.86
CA GLU A 170 17.39 11.71 -11.68
C GLU A 170 16.17 12.37 -11.01
N VAL A 171 16.39 13.09 -9.91
CA VAL A 171 15.38 13.94 -9.29
C VAL A 171 15.38 15.30 -9.96
N LEU A 172 14.32 15.62 -10.70
CA LEU A 172 14.16 16.90 -11.41
C LEU A 172 13.51 17.98 -10.53
N SER A 173 12.62 17.56 -9.62
CA SER A 173 11.99 18.40 -8.60
C SER A 173 11.41 17.51 -7.51
N PRO A 174 10.90 18.05 -6.39
CA PRO A 174 10.22 17.23 -5.37
C PRO A 174 9.07 16.35 -5.90
N THR A 175 8.46 16.75 -7.03
CA THR A 175 7.33 16.04 -7.64
C THR A 175 7.61 15.52 -9.03
N LYS A 176 8.88 15.43 -9.44
CA LYS A 176 9.23 14.98 -10.79
C LYS A 176 10.55 14.23 -10.81
N ILE A 177 10.53 13.06 -11.42
CA ILE A 177 11.68 12.18 -11.55
C ILE A 177 11.86 11.72 -12.99
N ARG A 178 13.09 11.35 -13.33
CA ARG A 178 13.42 10.76 -14.63
C ARG A 178 14.24 9.50 -14.42
N TRP A 179 13.75 8.40 -14.99
CA TRP A 179 14.48 7.16 -15.14
C TRP A 179 15.20 7.14 -16.48
N THR A 180 16.39 6.58 -16.52
CA THR A 180 17.09 6.25 -17.77
C THR A 180 17.47 4.79 -17.74
N PHE A 181 17.01 4.04 -18.74
CA PHE A 181 17.18 2.59 -18.84
C PHE A 181 18.29 2.23 -19.83
N PRO A 182 18.91 1.04 -19.72
CA PRO A 182 19.90 0.60 -20.69
C PRO A 182 19.32 0.26 -22.07
N GLN A 183 18.00 0.11 -22.17
CA GLN A 183 17.26 -0.19 -23.40
C GLN A 183 16.03 0.71 -23.53
N GLU A 184 15.56 0.91 -24.77
CA GLU A 184 14.36 1.68 -25.03
C GLU A 184 13.10 0.99 -24.49
N GLU A 185 12.24 1.73 -23.81
CA GLU A 185 10.92 1.34 -23.28
C GLU A 185 10.86 -0.12 -22.75
N PRO A 186 11.56 -0.46 -21.65
CA PRO A 186 11.52 -1.83 -21.14
C PRO A 186 10.09 -2.21 -20.71
N LYS A 187 9.52 -3.19 -21.40
CA LYS A 187 8.07 -3.52 -21.36
C LYS A 187 7.50 -3.82 -19.99
N LEU A 188 8.32 -4.31 -19.06
CA LEU A 188 7.85 -4.75 -17.74
C LEU A 188 8.15 -3.78 -16.60
N VAL A 189 8.87 -2.68 -16.86
CA VAL A 189 9.33 -1.80 -15.78
C VAL A 189 8.18 -1.16 -15.01
N LEU A 190 7.16 -0.68 -15.70
CA LEU A 190 5.99 -0.10 -15.04
C LEU A 190 5.20 -1.12 -14.22
N HIS A 191 5.17 -2.39 -14.64
CA HIS A 191 4.58 -3.46 -13.83
C HIS A 191 5.44 -3.79 -12.61
N SER A 192 6.77 -3.73 -12.73
CA SER A 192 7.68 -3.89 -11.58
C SER A 192 7.48 -2.78 -10.55
N MET A 193 7.23 -1.54 -11.01
CA MET A 193 6.91 -0.40 -10.14
C MET A 193 5.50 -0.46 -9.52
N ALA A 194 4.67 -1.43 -9.92
CA ALA A 194 3.32 -1.66 -9.38
C ALA A 194 3.27 -2.78 -8.34
N TYR A 195 4.38 -3.45 -8.08
CA TYR A 195 4.42 -4.61 -7.20
C TYR A 195 5.02 -4.25 -5.84
N ILE A 196 4.57 -4.91 -4.79
CA ILE A 196 4.92 -4.65 -3.37
C ILE A 196 6.40 -4.47 -3.06
N ASN A 197 7.30 -5.00 -3.87
CA ASN A 197 8.74 -4.81 -3.69
C ASN A 197 9.28 -3.58 -4.45
N GLY A 198 8.44 -2.96 -5.30
CA GLY A 198 8.76 -1.77 -6.07
C GLY A 198 8.15 -0.49 -5.49
N CYS A 199 7.84 -0.48 -4.20
CA CYS A 199 7.22 0.67 -3.54
C CYS A 199 8.25 1.41 -2.68
N PRO A 200 8.32 2.75 -2.76
CA PRO A 200 9.16 3.56 -1.86
C PRO A 200 8.78 3.33 -0.39
N GLY A 201 9.75 3.49 0.50
CA GLY A 201 9.55 3.52 1.95
C GLY A 201 9.72 4.92 2.52
N PRO A 202 9.29 5.17 3.78
CA PRO A 202 9.39 6.48 4.41
C PRO A 202 10.85 6.88 4.69
N SER A 203 11.46 7.61 3.75
CA SER A 203 12.88 7.97 3.79
C SER A 203 13.25 8.77 5.04
N HIS A 204 12.34 9.63 5.52
CA HIS A 204 12.51 10.45 6.73
C HIS A 204 12.73 9.61 8.00
N LEU A 205 12.16 8.39 8.06
CA LEU A 205 12.38 7.46 9.17
C LEU A 205 13.54 6.49 8.92
N LEU A 206 13.67 6.02 7.67
CA LEU A 206 14.62 4.96 7.35
C LEU A 206 16.07 5.46 7.30
N LYS A 207 16.30 6.69 6.84
CA LYS A 207 17.65 7.26 6.67
C LYS A 207 18.45 7.28 7.94
N GLU A 208 17.87 7.65 9.08
CA GLU A 208 18.60 7.73 10.35
C GLU A 208 19.22 6.40 10.78
N HIS A 209 18.67 5.28 10.31
CA HIS A 209 19.17 3.94 10.59
C HIS A 209 20.14 3.42 9.52
N HIS A 210 20.16 4.03 8.33
CA HIS A 210 20.98 3.58 7.22
C HIS A 210 22.46 4.01 7.41
N PRO A 211 23.46 3.09 7.26
CA PRO A 211 24.89 3.39 7.52
C PRO A 211 25.42 4.59 6.75
N LYS A 212 24.97 4.83 5.53
CA LYS A 212 25.34 5.99 4.72
C LYS A 212 24.99 7.34 5.39
N TYR A 213 24.03 7.36 6.29
CA TYR A 213 23.52 8.55 6.98
C TYR A 213 23.82 8.55 8.50
N GLY A 214 24.68 7.66 8.95
CA GLY A 214 25.12 7.59 10.36
C GLY A 214 24.51 6.45 11.16
N GLY A 215 23.74 5.57 10.55
CA GLY A 215 23.30 4.31 11.17
C GLY A 215 24.49 3.40 11.51
N THR A 216 24.30 2.51 12.46
CA THR A 216 25.36 1.70 13.07
C THR A 216 25.89 0.60 12.12
N SER A 217 24.96 -0.14 11.50
CA SER A 217 25.28 -1.23 10.59
C SER A 217 24.12 -1.51 9.63
N TYR A 218 24.38 -2.28 8.57
CA TYR A 218 23.29 -2.74 7.67
C TYR A 218 22.36 -3.74 8.36
N ASP A 219 22.86 -4.57 9.26
CA ASP A 219 22.03 -5.47 10.05
C ASP A 219 21.06 -4.69 10.94
N ASP A 220 21.55 -3.63 11.61
CA ASP A 220 20.71 -2.74 12.40
C ASP A 220 19.68 -1.99 11.53
N TYR A 221 20.08 -1.57 10.34
CA TYR A 221 19.17 -0.96 9.37
C TYR A 221 18.02 -1.90 8.95
N VAL A 222 18.36 -3.15 8.64
CA VAL A 222 17.35 -4.17 8.28
C VAL A 222 16.37 -4.38 9.42
N GLN A 223 16.87 -4.44 10.66
CA GLN A 223 16.09 -4.75 11.87
C GLN A 223 15.53 -3.50 12.58
N ALA A 224 15.70 -2.32 12.02
CA ALA A 224 15.34 -1.05 12.68
C ALA A 224 13.84 -0.96 13.05
N PHE A 225 12.97 -1.63 12.28
CA PHE A 225 11.53 -1.60 12.45
C PHE A 225 10.96 -3.03 12.64
N PRO A 226 11.22 -3.68 13.78
CA PRO A 226 10.67 -5.01 14.07
C PRO A 226 9.15 -4.96 14.16
N ALA A 227 8.49 -6.10 14.02
CA ALA A 227 7.02 -6.21 13.95
C ALA A 227 6.27 -5.54 15.12
N GLY A 228 6.88 -5.48 16.30
CA GLY A 228 6.30 -4.82 17.49
C GLY A 228 6.55 -3.30 17.59
N ARG A 229 7.34 -2.69 16.69
CA ARG A 229 7.56 -1.23 16.66
C ARG A 229 6.40 -0.56 15.92
N LEU A 230 5.38 -0.19 16.64
CA LEU A 230 4.11 0.35 16.13
C LEU A 230 3.73 1.68 16.82
N PRO A 231 2.91 2.53 16.18
CA PRO A 231 2.35 2.34 14.84
C PRO A 231 3.41 2.44 13.74
N TRP A 232 3.20 1.71 12.64
CA TRP A 232 4.05 1.83 11.46
C TRP A 232 3.59 2.97 10.54
N VAL A 233 4.54 3.71 9.98
CA VAL A 233 4.28 4.77 9.02
C VAL A 233 4.11 4.19 7.61
N SER A 234 3.01 4.53 6.95
CA SER A 234 2.63 3.94 5.67
C SER A 234 1.99 4.96 4.73
N MET A 235 2.08 4.71 3.42
CA MET A 235 1.30 5.40 2.38
C MET A 235 0.00 4.66 2.06
N GLY A 236 -0.14 3.44 2.56
CA GLY A 236 -1.30 2.58 2.32
C GLY A 236 -2.58 3.07 2.98
N ALA A 237 -3.68 2.43 2.62
CA ALA A 237 -5.00 2.78 3.14
C ALA A 237 -5.15 2.52 4.65
N TRP A 238 -4.34 1.62 5.20
CA TRP A 238 -4.29 1.31 6.63
C TRP A 238 -2.85 1.34 7.14
N THR A 239 -2.69 1.56 8.44
CA THR A 239 -1.43 1.46 9.14
C THR A 239 -1.49 0.39 10.21
N ALA A 240 -0.41 -0.37 10.40
CA ALA A 240 -0.33 -1.34 11.47
C ALA A 240 -0.21 -0.62 12.83
N VAL A 241 -1.09 -0.96 13.76
CA VAL A 241 -1.20 -0.31 15.07
C VAL A 241 -1.05 -1.28 16.24
N GLU A 242 -1.26 -2.57 16.00
CA GLU A 242 -1.10 -3.61 17.01
C GLU A 242 -0.58 -4.89 16.37
N TYR A 243 0.35 -5.52 17.05
CA TYR A 243 0.84 -6.85 16.73
C TYR A 243 0.98 -7.67 18.00
N LYS A 244 0.29 -8.78 18.06
CA LYS A 244 0.50 -9.80 19.06
C LYS A 244 1.07 -11.04 18.39
N GLN A 245 2.27 -11.40 18.81
CA GLN A 245 3.03 -12.48 18.19
C GLN A 245 2.22 -13.76 18.10
N ASP A 246 2.22 -14.38 16.91
CA ASP A 246 1.51 -15.61 16.58
C ASP A 246 -0.02 -15.57 16.72
N GLU A 247 -0.63 -14.41 16.98
CA GLU A 247 -2.07 -14.28 17.18
C GLU A 247 -2.72 -13.33 16.17
N VAL A 248 -2.32 -12.06 16.16
CA VAL A 248 -3.04 -11.03 15.39
C VAL A 248 -2.17 -9.87 14.97
N VAL A 249 -2.50 -9.30 13.80
CA VAL A 249 -2.08 -7.97 13.36
C VAL A 249 -3.33 -7.12 13.16
N ILE A 250 -3.38 -5.95 13.78
CA ILE A 250 -4.48 -5.00 13.62
C ILE A 250 -3.98 -3.77 12.87
N LEU A 251 -4.72 -3.43 11.81
CA LEU A 251 -4.49 -2.24 11.04
C LEU A 251 -5.68 -1.30 11.19
N ARG A 252 -5.40 -0.01 11.34
CA ARG A 252 -6.41 1.04 11.35
C ARG A 252 -6.24 1.97 10.16
N ARG A 253 -7.33 2.61 9.78
CA ARG A 253 -7.37 3.59 8.70
C ARG A 253 -6.23 4.60 8.83
N ASN A 254 -5.55 4.84 7.70
CA ASN A 254 -4.62 5.94 7.56
C ASN A 254 -5.39 7.25 7.36
N PRO A 255 -5.33 8.23 8.30
CA PRO A 255 -6.05 9.48 8.17
C PRO A 255 -5.50 10.40 7.07
N TYR A 256 -4.31 10.13 6.55
CA TYR A 256 -3.67 10.85 5.45
C TYR A 256 -3.81 10.12 4.10
N TYR A 257 -4.62 9.03 4.02
CA TYR A 257 -4.76 8.32 2.77
C TYR A 257 -5.35 9.21 1.68
N TRP A 258 -4.63 9.33 0.59
CA TRP A 258 -4.79 10.35 -0.43
C TRP A 258 -5.79 10.01 -1.55
N LYS A 259 -6.54 8.92 -1.42
CA LYS A 259 -7.56 8.50 -2.38
C LYS A 259 -8.95 8.79 -1.85
N VAL A 260 -9.83 9.21 -2.76
CA VAL A 260 -11.24 9.50 -2.44
C VAL A 260 -12.15 8.80 -3.45
N ASP A 261 -13.43 8.67 -3.13
CA ASP A 261 -14.44 8.30 -4.12
C ASP A 261 -15.02 9.51 -4.85
N SER A 262 -15.88 9.27 -5.84
CA SER A 262 -16.52 10.32 -6.63
C SER A 262 -17.52 11.19 -5.87
N LYS A 263 -17.82 10.87 -4.61
CA LYS A 263 -18.64 11.69 -3.70
C LYS A 263 -17.80 12.48 -2.69
N GLY A 264 -16.46 12.42 -2.80
CA GLY A 264 -15.57 13.11 -1.89
C GLY A 264 -15.35 12.38 -0.56
N GLN A 265 -15.72 11.11 -0.44
CA GLN A 265 -15.45 10.32 0.75
C GLN A 265 -13.99 9.84 0.71
N GLN A 266 -13.20 10.17 1.75
CA GLN A 266 -11.83 9.66 1.89
C GLN A 266 -11.85 8.15 2.09
N LEU A 267 -11.13 7.42 1.25
CA LEU A 267 -10.96 5.96 1.37
C LEU A 267 -9.98 5.61 2.52
N PRO A 268 -10.03 4.39 3.02
CA PRO A 268 -10.94 3.29 2.75
C PRO A 268 -12.28 3.46 3.49
N TYR A 269 -13.32 2.67 3.17
CA TYR A 269 -14.58 2.72 3.91
C TYR A 269 -14.50 2.03 5.26
N MET A 270 -13.81 0.87 5.33
CA MET A 270 -13.62 0.12 6.58
C MET A 270 -12.68 0.84 7.54
N ASN A 271 -13.02 0.83 8.82
CA ASN A 271 -12.21 1.49 9.85
C ASN A 271 -11.00 0.66 10.25
N GLU A 272 -11.12 -0.66 10.24
CA GLU A 272 -10.12 -1.57 10.80
C GLU A 272 -10.03 -2.85 9.97
N MET A 273 -8.84 -3.41 9.90
CA MET A 273 -8.59 -4.76 9.41
C MET A 273 -7.92 -5.57 10.51
N VAL A 274 -8.46 -6.76 10.77
CA VAL A 274 -7.93 -7.71 11.76
C VAL A 274 -7.43 -8.93 11.03
N PHE A 275 -6.13 -9.13 11.02
CA PHE A 275 -5.47 -10.31 10.44
C PHE A 275 -5.16 -11.31 11.54
N GLN A 276 -5.98 -12.34 11.67
CA GLN A 276 -5.77 -13.43 12.62
C GLN A 276 -4.77 -14.44 12.07
N LEU A 277 -3.72 -14.71 12.82
CA LEU A 277 -2.68 -15.67 12.43
C LEU A 277 -3.12 -17.08 12.76
N LYS A 278 -3.42 -17.89 11.75
CA LYS A 278 -4.02 -19.22 11.87
C LYS A 278 -3.29 -20.24 10.99
N THR A 279 -3.34 -21.49 11.40
CA THR A 279 -2.95 -22.60 10.52
C THR A 279 -3.98 -22.79 9.40
N TRP A 280 -3.59 -23.45 8.32
CA TRP A 280 -4.47 -23.68 7.16
C TRP A 280 -5.81 -24.33 7.53
N GLY A 281 -5.78 -25.38 8.36
CA GLY A 281 -7.01 -26.06 8.80
C GLY A 281 -7.94 -25.16 9.62
N GLN A 282 -7.37 -24.35 10.51
CA GLN A 282 -8.15 -23.41 11.32
C GLN A 282 -8.78 -22.29 10.49
N ARG A 283 -8.10 -21.79 9.45
CA ARG A 283 -8.66 -20.76 8.57
C ARG A 283 -9.97 -21.18 7.94
N THR A 284 -10.01 -22.41 7.42
CA THR A 284 -11.23 -22.93 6.80
C THR A 284 -12.35 -23.06 7.82
N VAL A 285 -12.06 -23.60 9.00
CA VAL A 285 -13.06 -23.75 10.09
C VAL A 285 -13.59 -22.37 10.52
N ASP A 286 -12.70 -21.38 10.73
CA ASP A 286 -13.11 -20.04 11.14
C ASP A 286 -13.96 -19.34 10.07
N THR A 287 -13.64 -19.54 8.79
CA THR A 287 -14.41 -18.97 7.68
C THR A 287 -15.80 -19.58 7.59
N LEU A 288 -15.91 -20.92 7.67
CA LEU A 288 -17.20 -21.63 7.65
C LEU A 288 -18.07 -21.31 8.87
N ALA A 289 -17.44 -21.04 10.02
CA ALA A 289 -18.13 -20.64 11.24
C ALA A 289 -18.51 -19.14 11.28
N GLY A 290 -18.22 -18.37 10.22
CA GLY A 290 -18.50 -16.92 10.18
C GLY A 290 -17.57 -16.07 11.07
N ASN A 291 -16.44 -16.63 11.54
CA ASN A 291 -15.47 -15.92 12.36
C ASN A 291 -14.47 -15.08 11.50
N ALA A 292 -14.49 -15.26 10.19
CA ALA A 292 -13.70 -14.51 9.23
C ALA A 292 -14.56 -14.10 8.02
N ASP A 293 -14.30 -12.90 7.50
CA ASP A 293 -14.98 -12.38 6.31
C ASP A 293 -14.27 -12.84 5.02
N PHE A 294 -13.00 -13.20 5.15
CA PHE A 294 -12.19 -13.68 4.04
C PHE A 294 -11.09 -14.65 4.51
N SER A 295 -10.83 -15.67 3.71
CA SER A 295 -9.69 -16.57 3.87
C SER A 295 -9.29 -17.18 2.53
N ASN A 296 -7.99 -17.41 2.35
CA ASN A 296 -7.50 -18.21 1.24
C ASN A 296 -7.75 -19.69 1.52
N MET A 297 -8.34 -20.40 0.57
CA MET A 297 -8.54 -21.84 0.61
C MET A 297 -7.60 -22.52 -0.37
N GLU A 298 -6.60 -23.23 0.13
CA GLU A 298 -5.61 -23.91 -0.72
C GLU A 298 -6.00 -25.35 -1.08
N ASN A 299 -6.99 -25.90 -0.40
CA ASN A 299 -7.37 -27.29 -0.52
C ASN A 299 -8.72 -27.41 -1.26
N VAL A 300 -8.73 -28.12 -2.41
CA VAL A 300 -9.94 -28.29 -3.23
C VAL A 300 -11.11 -28.93 -2.47
N PRO A 301 -10.93 -30.00 -1.69
CA PRO A 301 -12.01 -30.54 -0.88
C PRO A 301 -12.63 -29.51 0.07
N LEU A 302 -11.82 -28.72 0.80
CA LEU A 302 -12.31 -27.68 1.69
C LEU A 302 -13.03 -26.55 0.96
N TYR A 303 -12.55 -26.19 -0.25
CA TYR A 303 -13.26 -25.25 -1.10
C TYR A 303 -14.64 -25.77 -1.52
N LEU A 304 -14.75 -27.06 -1.89
CA LEU A 304 -16.02 -27.65 -2.25
C LEU A 304 -17.00 -27.74 -1.08
N GLU A 305 -16.51 -28.00 0.15
CA GLU A 305 -17.31 -27.91 1.36
C GLU A 305 -17.82 -26.49 1.60
N ALA A 306 -16.96 -25.49 1.52
CA ALA A 306 -17.33 -24.09 1.66
C ALA A 306 -18.38 -23.65 0.63
N VAL A 307 -18.22 -24.04 -0.64
CA VAL A 307 -19.22 -23.76 -1.69
C VAL A 307 -20.55 -24.46 -1.41
N LYS A 308 -20.52 -25.66 -0.83
CA LYS A 308 -21.73 -26.41 -0.47
C LYS A 308 -22.45 -25.76 0.70
N GLU A 309 -21.71 -25.37 1.74
CA GLU A 309 -22.24 -24.63 2.91
C GLU A 309 -22.83 -23.28 2.51
N SER A 310 -22.12 -22.49 1.67
CA SER A 310 -22.59 -21.17 1.23
C SER A 310 -23.90 -21.22 0.40
N LYS A 311 -24.28 -22.38 -0.08
CA LYS A 311 -25.53 -22.63 -0.80
C LYS A 311 -26.62 -23.26 0.07
N SER A 312 -26.33 -23.53 1.34
CA SER A 312 -27.35 -23.98 2.28
C SER A 312 -28.25 -22.83 2.70
N ASP A 313 -29.52 -23.12 3.01
CA ASP A 313 -30.47 -22.10 3.42
C ASP A 313 -30.06 -21.39 4.73
N ASP A 314 -29.22 -22.03 5.55
CA ASP A 314 -28.68 -21.48 6.80
C ASP A 314 -27.58 -20.43 6.58
N ALA A 315 -26.95 -20.39 5.42
CA ALA A 315 -25.92 -19.40 5.08
C ALA A 315 -26.49 -18.06 4.61
N GLN A 316 -27.83 -17.95 4.46
CA GLN A 316 -28.51 -16.75 3.99
C GLN A 316 -29.16 -15.95 5.12
N ALA A 317 -29.03 -16.37 6.34
CA ALA A 317 -29.50 -15.68 7.55
C ALA A 317 -28.37 -14.90 8.23
#